data_82034943e655c406d9c28ab0a61315e0
#
_entry.id   82034943e655c406d9c28ab0a61315e0
#
_cell.length_a   1.000
_cell.length_b   1.000
_cell.length_c   1.000
_cell.angle_alpha   90.00
_cell.angle_beta   90.00
_cell.angle_gamma   90.00
#
_symmetry.space_group_name_H-M   'P 1'
#
loop_
_entity.id
_entity.type
_entity.pdbx_description
1 polymer ?
#
loop_
_entity_poly.entity_id
_entity_poly.type
_entity_poly.pdbx_seq_one_letter_code
_entity_poly.pdbx_strand_id
1 'polypeptide(L)'
;MTKKIYLALALSSTLIIDSLLQAEESPVSKYDPLAITLADIQWGPPGGGNGAPVGVQTARQGTDPVTGGITYYAKFPAGSHFDKHWHTHDEFVVVVQGTVTIVLGEESHSVSAGSYVVIPGKLNHSWDVPEGEEDAVIVVRRAGPADFHYLDR
;
A
#
# COMPACT_ATOMS: atom_id res chain seq x y z
N MET A 1 -22.80 -84.86 -30.35
CA MET A 1 -22.80 -83.39 -30.66
C MET A 1 -22.44 -82.64 -29.38
N THR A 2 -21.17 -82.24 -29.21
CA THR A 2 -20.63 -81.64 -27.96
C THR A 2 -20.41 -80.13 -28.22
N LYS A 3 -21.25 -79.31 -27.61
CA LYS A 3 -21.09 -77.85 -27.67
C LYS A 3 -19.98 -77.38 -26.67
N LYS A 4 -18.90 -76.82 -27.20
CA LYS A 4 -17.88 -76.14 -26.42
C LYS A 4 -18.36 -74.73 -26.08
N ILE A 5 -18.45 -74.46 -24.81
CA ILE A 5 -18.71 -73.12 -24.29
C ILE A 5 -17.33 -72.41 -24.05
N TYR A 6 -17.09 -71.32 -24.74
CA TYR A 6 -15.91 -70.44 -24.48
C TYR A 6 -16.29 -69.39 -23.45
N LEU A 7 -15.66 -69.49 -22.35
CA LEU A 7 -15.75 -68.46 -21.26
C LEU A 7 -14.74 -67.34 -21.59
N ALA A 8 -15.26 -66.18 -21.95
CA ALA A 8 -14.42 -65.00 -22.17
C ALA A 8 -14.16 -64.32 -20.82
N LEU A 9 -12.88 -64.32 -20.38
CA LEU A 9 -12.42 -63.57 -19.20
C LEU A 9 -12.16 -62.15 -19.64
N ALA A 10 -13.01 -61.23 -19.18
CA ALA A 10 -12.77 -59.81 -19.34
C ALA A 10 -11.83 -59.32 -18.23
N LEU A 11 -10.58 -59.01 -18.57
CA LEU A 11 -9.68 -58.27 -17.68
C LEU A 11 -10.09 -56.78 -17.67
N SER A 12 -10.70 -56.33 -16.60
CA SER A 12 -10.88 -54.92 -16.35
C SER A 12 -9.61 -54.37 -15.71
N SER A 13 -8.79 -53.66 -16.47
CA SER A 13 -7.66 -52.87 -15.97
C SER A 13 -8.19 -51.58 -15.36
N THR A 14 -8.28 -51.52 -14.06
CA THR A 14 -8.49 -50.29 -13.27
C THR A 14 -7.23 -49.44 -13.38
N LEU A 15 -7.27 -48.40 -14.19
CA LEU A 15 -6.29 -47.29 -14.12
C LEU A 15 -6.50 -46.56 -12.82
N ILE A 16 -5.60 -46.80 -11.85
CA ILE A 16 -5.45 -45.97 -10.67
C ILE A 16 -4.72 -44.68 -11.14
N ILE A 17 -5.48 -43.63 -11.34
CA ILE A 17 -4.91 -42.26 -11.52
C ILE A 17 -4.49 -41.81 -10.13
N ASP A 18 -3.22 -42.02 -9.77
CA ASP A 18 -2.59 -41.35 -8.66
C ASP A 18 -2.53 -39.85 -9.01
N SER A 19 -3.56 -39.11 -8.59
CA SER A 19 -3.51 -37.66 -8.45
C SER A 19 -2.49 -37.34 -7.38
N LEU A 20 -1.22 -37.22 -7.76
CA LEU A 20 -0.24 -36.52 -6.94
C LEU A 20 -0.75 -35.09 -6.75
N LEU A 21 -1.41 -34.88 -5.61
CA LEU A 21 -1.72 -33.55 -5.09
C LEU A 21 -0.37 -32.91 -4.76
N GLN A 22 0.26 -32.31 -5.75
CA GLN A 22 1.38 -31.40 -5.48
C GLN A 22 0.79 -30.24 -4.70
N ALA A 23 1.02 -30.23 -3.40
CA ALA A 23 0.84 -29.04 -2.61
C ALA A 23 1.78 -28.00 -3.23
N GLU A 24 1.23 -27.02 -3.95
CA GLU A 24 2.00 -25.84 -4.36
C GLU A 24 2.54 -25.21 -3.07
N GLU A 25 3.86 -25.25 -2.91
CA GLU A 25 4.51 -24.51 -1.86
C GLU A 25 4.11 -23.05 -2.02
N SER A 26 3.41 -22.52 -1.02
CA SER A 26 3.08 -21.09 -0.99
C SER A 26 4.38 -20.31 -1.17
N PRO A 27 4.42 -19.33 -2.06
CA PRO A 27 5.65 -18.56 -2.29
C PRO A 27 6.13 -17.97 -0.96
N VAL A 28 7.38 -18.23 -0.62
CA VAL A 28 8.00 -17.66 0.59
C VAL A 28 7.88 -16.15 0.50
N SER A 29 7.28 -15.53 1.52
CA SER A 29 7.15 -14.08 1.59
C SER A 29 8.54 -13.42 1.50
N LYS A 30 8.62 -12.32 0.73
CA LYS A 30 9.82 -11.49 0.63
C LYS A 30 9.90 -10.44 1.75
N TYR A 31 8.92 -10.44 2.65
CA TYR A 31 8.83 -9.50 3.77
C TYR A 31 9.12 -10.21 5.09
N ASP A 32 9.88 -9.57 5.94
CA ASP A 32 10.03 -9.97 7.33
C ASP A 32 8.77 -9.56 8.12
N PRO A 33 8.31 -10.37 9.08
CA PRO A 33 7.21 -9.99 9.96
C PRO A 33 7.55 -8.70 10.72
N LEU A 34 6.61 -7.73 10.71
CA LEU A 34 6.74 -6.46 11.43
C LEU A 34 5.43 -6.15 12.15
N ALA A 35 5.52 -5.84 13.44
CA ALA A 35 4.45 -5.25 14.24
C ALA A 35 5.01 -4.03 14.97
N ILE A 36 4.43 -2.85 14.71
CA ILE A 36 4.87 -1.59 15.30
C ILE A 36 3.65 -0.78 15.73
N THR A 37 3.72 -0.16 16.90
CA THR A 37 2.69 0.80 17.34
C THR A 37 3.07 2.22 16.93
N LEU A 38 2.11 3.12 16.90
CA LEU A 38 2.36 4.53 16.57
C LEU A 38 3.36 5.18 17.55
N ALA A 39 3.34 4.75 18.82
CA ALA A 39 4.24 5.24 19.87
C ALA A 39 5.70 4.80 19.68
N ASP A 40 5.91 3.67 19.00
CA ASP A 40 7.25 3.09 18.81
C ASP A 40 7.91 3.52 17.50
N ILE A 41 7.25 4.37 16.70
CA ILE A 41 7.77 4.84 15.42
C ILE A 41 9.05 5.64 15.65
N GLN A 42 10.10 5.25 14.94
CA GLN A 42 11.35 6.01 14.91
C GLN A 42 11.27 7.07 13.81
N TRP A 43 10.89 8.28 14.21
CA TRP A 43 10.78 9.41 13.30
C TRP A 43 12.16 9.91 12.85
N GLY A 44 12.27 10.20 11.56
CA GLY A 44 13.40 10.95 11.02
C GLY A 44 13.41 12.40 11.54
N PRO A 45 14.50 13.13 11.28
CA PRO A 45 14.57 14.54 11.66
C PRO A 45 13.50 15.37 10.95
N PRO A 46 13.03 16.48 11.55
CA PRO A 46 12.17 17.43 10.86
C PRO A 46 12.81 17.93 9.56
N GLY A 47 12.04 17.92 8.49
CA GLY A 47 12.46 18.34 7.16
C GLY A 47 11.46 19.30 6.51
N GLY A 48 11.31 19.19 5.20
CA GLY A 48 10.38 19.99 4.41
C GLY A 48 11.01 21.23 3.78
N GLY A 49 10.15 22.15 3.35
CA GLY A 49 10.52 23.25 2.46
C GLY A 49 10.46 22.82 1.00
N ASN A 50 10.60 23.79 0.10
CA ASN A 50 10.46 23.54 -1.35
C ASN A 50 9.13 22.84 -1.73
N GLY A 51 7.99 23.31 -1.11
CA GLY A 51 6.65 22.78 -1.34
C GLY A 51 6.21 21.69 -0.40
N ALA A 52 7.13 20.98 0.24
CA ALA A 52 6.81 20.09 1.33
C ALA A 52 6.60 20.85 2.64
N PRO A 53 5.69 20.41 3.53
CA PRO A 53 5.43 21.06 4.82
C PRO A 53 6.70 21.22 5.65
N VAL A 54 6.97 22.41 6.12
CA VAL A 54 8.12 22.65 7.03
C VAL A 54 7.88 21.93 8.35
N GLY A 55 8.88 21.19 8.81
CA GLY A 55 8.79 20.37 10.02
C GLY A 55 8.24 18.96 9.80
N VAL A 56 7.88 18.58 8.58
CA VAL A 56 7.44 17.22 8.28
C VAL A 56 8.48 16.18 8.71
N GLN A 57 8.01 15.12 9.33
CA GLN A 57 8.85 13.98 9.70
C GLN A 57 8.33 12.72 9.01
N THR A 58 9.21 11.85 8.60
CA THR A 58 8.86 10.58 7.97
C THR A 58 9.52 9.40 8.66
N ALA A 59 8.88 8.23 8.58
CA ALA A 59 9.42 7.00 9.12
C ALA A 59 9.13 5.84 8.13
N ARG A 60 10.14 5.43 7.38
CA ARG A 60 10.01 4.35 6.38
C ARG A 60 9.81 3.01 7.08
N GLN A 61 8.83 2.24 6.63
CA GLN A 61 8.50 0.92 7.17
C GLN A 61 8.93 -0.23 6.25
N GLY A 62 8.97 -0.01 4.94
CA GLY A 62 9.37 -1.04 4.00
C GLY A 62 9.37 -0.58 2.55
N THR A 63 9.83 -1.49 1.69
CA THR A 63 9.80 -1.32 0.23
C THR A 63 9.29 -2.60 -0.39
N ASP A 64 8.33 -2.49 -1.27
CA ASP A 64 7.89 -3.60 -2.10
C ASP A 64 9.03 -4.02 -3.03
N PRO A 65 9.56 -5.26 -2.92
CA PRO A 65 10.71 -5.69 -3.71
C PRO A 65 10.39 -5.92 -5.19
N VAL A 66 9.11 -5.93 -5.56
CA VAL A 66 8.65 -6.11 -6.95
C VAL A 66 8.44 -4.76 -7.64
N THR A 67 7.76 -3.84 -6.97
CA THR A 67 7.37 -2.56 -7.56
C THR A 67 8.31 -1.41 -7.18
N GLY A 68 9.13 -1.56 -6.14
CA GLY A 68 9.93 -0.47 -5.57
C GLY A 68 9.10 0.52 -4.74
N GLY A 69 7.79 0.27 -4.60
CA GLY A 69 6.89 1.11 -3.81
C GLY A 69 7.25 1.08 -2.34
N ILE A 70 7.26 2.25 -1.70
CA ILE A 70 7.58 2.38 -0.29
C ILE A 70 6.30 2.46 0.56
N THR A 71 6.42 1.96 1.80
CA THR A 71 5.44 2.21 2.86
C THR A 71 6.12 3.03 3.94
N TYR A 72 5.48 4.12 4.38
CA TYR A 72 6.03 5.01 5.40
C TYR A 72 4.93 5.72 6.16
N TYR A 73 5.26 6.15 7.38
CA TYR A 73 4.48 7.15 8.10
C TYR A 73 5.00 8.54 7.75
N ALA A 74 4.09 9.51 7.68
CA ALA A 74 4.42 10.92 7.64
C ALA A 74 3.65 11.66 8.72
N LYS A 75 4.33 12.55 9.42
CA LYS A 75 3.75 13.44 10.43
C LYS A 75 3.90 14.88 9.95
N PHE A 76 2.77 15.56 9.84
CA PHE A 76 2.64 16.92 9.39
C PHE A 76 2.29 17.81 10.59
N PRO A 77 3.08 18.89 10.88
CA PRO A 77 2.74 19.85 11.93
C PRO A 77 1.36 20.48 11.70
N ALA A 78 0.65 20.79 12.80
CA ALA A 78 -0.56 21.60 12.74
C ALA A 78 -0.28 22.93 12.02
N GLY A 79 -1.24 23.40 11.22
CA GLY A 79 -1.12 24.61 10.40
C GLY A 79 -0.19 24.48 9.18
N SER A 80 0.31 23.29 8.87
CA SER A 80 1.20 23.11 7.73
C SER A 80 0.43 22.91 6.41
N HIS A 81 1.09 23.31 5.31
CA HIS A 81 0.58 23.19 3.95
C HIS A 81 1.55 22.36 3.09
N PHE A 82 1.01 21.53 2.22
CA PHE A 82 1.75 20.81 1.20
C PHE A 82 1.31 21.32 -0.16
N ASP A 83 2.25 21.94 -0.89
CA ASP A 83 1.99 22.55 -2.19
C ASP A 83 1.40 21.54 -3.19
N LYS A 84 0.66 22.07 -4.15
CA LYS A 84 0.06 21.25 -5.21
C LYS A 84 1.15 20.52 -5.99
N HIS A 85 1.02 19.21 -6.04
CA HIS A 85 1.95 18.30 -6.70
C HIS A 85 1.23 17.05 -7.23
N TRP A 86 1.97 16.21 -7.94
CA TRP A 86 1.53 14.89 -8.37
C TRP A 86 2.67 13.88 -8.27
N HIS A 87 2.34 12.60 -8.37
CA HIS A 87 3.28 11.48 -8.34
C HIS A 87 3.11 10.63 -9.60
N THR A 88 4.18 9.93 -10.02
CA THR A 88 4.11 9.02 -11.17
C THR A 88 3.19 7.83 -10.90
N HIS A 89 3.22 7.31 -9.68
CA HIS A 89 2.47 6.11 -9.26
C HIS A 89 1.35 6.45 -8.29
N ASP A 90 0.36 5.56 -8.24
CA ASP A 90 -0.75 5.68 -7.28
C ASP A 90 -0.24 5.71 -5.84
N GLU A 91 -0.96 6.44 -5.02
CA GLU A 91 -0.71 6.57 -3.59
C GLU A 91 -1.95 6.17 -2.80
N PHE A 92 -1.74 5.36 -1.78
CA PHE A 92 -2.77 4.89 -0.86
C PHE A 92 -2.45 5.41 0.53
N VAL A 93 -3.40 6.14 1.11
CA VAL A 93 -3.19 6.86 2.38
C VAL A 93 -4.25 6.46 3.39
N VAL A 94 -3.81 6.21 4.61
CA VAL A 94 -4.69 6.10 5.79
C VAL A 94 -4.34 7.24 6.73
N VAL A 95 -5.32 8.02 7.14
CA VAL A 95 -5.14 8.99 8.24
C VAL A 95 -5.17 8.22 9.56
N VAL A 96 -4.09 8.31 10.35
CA VAL A 96 -3.92 7.58 11.60
C VAL A 96 -4.24 8.47 12.80
N GLN A 97 -3.93 9.76 12.70
CA GLN A 97 -4.13 10.75 13.76
C GLN A 97 -4.39 12.12 13.14
N GLY A 98 -5.17 12.94 13.81
CA GLY A 98 -5.49 14.31 13.40
C GLY A 98 -6.49 14.38 12.25
N THR A 99 -6.56 15.57 11.67
CA THR A 99 -7.42 15.90 10.53
C THR A 99 -6.59 16.57 9.44
N VAL A 100 -6.87 16.26 8.20
CA VAL A 100 -6.29 16.93 7.05
C VAL A 100 -7.39 17.35 6.06
N THR A 101 -7.19 18.46 5.39
CA THR A 101 -7.95 18.82 4.20
C THR A 101 -7.12 18.48 2.98
N ILE A 102 -7.61 17.58 2.14
CA ILE A 102 -6.96 17.22 0.89
C ILE A 102 -7.77 17.75 -0.28
N VAL A 103 -7.08 18.33 -1.27
CA VAL A 103 -7.65 18.68 -2.56
C VAL A 103 -7.20 17.66 -3.59
N LEU A 104 -8.13 16.91 -4.17
CA LEU A 104 -7.91 15.91 -5.23
C LEU A 104 -8.42 16.50 -6.55
N GLY A 105 -7.51 16.91 -7.44
CA GLY A 105 -7.88 17.68 -8.62
C GLY A 105 -8.52 19.03 -8.23
N GLU A 106 -9.84 19.11 -8.29
CA GLU A 106 -10.62 20.31 -7.93
C GLU A 106 -11.52 20.08 -6.70
N GLU A 107 -11.61 18.85 -6.20
CA GLU A 107 -12.48 18.49 -5.09
C GLU A 107 -11.73 18.53 -3.76
N SER A 108 -12.30 19.23 -2.78
CA SER A 108 -11.76 19.34 -1.42
C SER A 108 -12.48 18.39 -0.48
N HIS A 109 -11.70 17.65 0.32
CA HIS A 109 -12.19 16.69 1.30
C HIS A 109 -11.53 16.93 2.64
N SER A 110 -12.33 17.05 3.71
CA SER A 110 -11.83 17.01 5.08
C SER A 110 -11.88 15.55 5.56
N VAL A 111 -10.73 15.00 5.94
CA VAL A 111 -10.57 13.60 6.34
C VAL A 111 -9.84 13.53 7.69
N SER A 112 -10.29 12.64 8.57
CA SER A 112 -9.76 12.47 9.92
C SER A 112 -9.29 11.03 10.16
N ALA A 113 -8.77 10.75 11.34
CA ALA A 113 -8.30 9.42 11.72
C ALA A 113 -9.28 8.30 11.36
N GLY A 114 -8.80 7.24 10.71
CA GLY A 114 -9.58 6.13 10.16
C GLY A 114 -10.01 6.32 8.69
N SER A 115 -9.82 7.50 8.11
CA SER A 115 -10.12 7.75 6.69
C SER A 115 -9.10 7.08 5.77
N TYR A 116 -9.59 6.64 4.61
CA TYR A 116 -8.78 6.09 3.53
C TYR A 116 -8.90 6.94 2.28
N VAL A 117 -7.76 7.28 1.68
CA VAL A 117 -7.67 8.11 0.48
C VAL A 117 -6.89 7.35 -0.60
N VAL A 118 -7.37 7.39 -1.83
CA VAL A 118 -6.66 6.90 -3.01
C VAL A 118 -6.34 8.11 -3.89
N ILE A 119 -5.07 8.27 -4.21
CA ILE A 119 -4.58 9.33 -5.10
C ILE A 119 -4.03 8.65 -6.35
N PRO A 120 -4.75 8.66 -7.46
CA PRO A 120 -4.26 8.10 -8.72
C PRO A 120 -2.96 8.78 -9.18
N GLY A 121 -2.10 8.02 -9.82
CA GLY A 121 -0.90 8.57 -10.44
C GLY A 121 -1.24 9.73 -11.37
N LYS A 122 -0.42 10.78 -11.34
CA LYS A 122 -0.56 12.04 -12.09
C LYS A 122 -1.75 12.91 -11.72
N LEU A 123 -2.55 12.56 -10.70
CA LEU A 123 -3.57 13.44 -10.17
C LEU A 123 -2.92 14.56 -9.33
N ASN A 124 -3.17 15.80 -9.71
CA ASN A 124 -2.75 16.96 -8.90
C ASN A 124 -3.49 16.98 -7.58
N HIS A 125 -2.76 17.15 -6.48
CA HIS A 125 -3.33 17.22 -5.15
C HIS A 125 -2.48 18.11 -4.23
N SER A 126 -3.09 18.58 -3.16
CA SER A 126 -2.46 19.36 -2.07
C SER A 126 -3.07 18.99 -0.73
N TRP A 127 -2.36 19.30 0.35
CA TRP A 127 -2.79 18.98 1.72
C TRP A 127 -2.67 20.20 2.62
N ASP A 128 -3.63 20.35 3.53
CA ASP A 128 -3.61 21.32 4.62
C ASP A 128 -3.90 20.61 5.94
N VAL A 129 -3.11 20.90 6.95
CA VAL A 129 -3.40 20.51 8.34
C VAL A 129 -3.97 21.75 9.04
N PRO A 130 -5.18 21.69 9.64
CA PRO A 130 -5.80 22.85 10.27
C PRO A 130 -4.91 23.43 11.38
N GLU A 131 -4.92 24.76 11.51
CA GLU A 131 -4.26 25.45 12.63
C GLU A 131 -4.99 25.17 13.96
N GLY A 132 -4.23 25.11 15.06
CA GLY A 132 -4.78 24.95 16.41
C GLY A 132 -5.27 23.55 16.75
N GLU A 133 -5.09 22.59 15.86
CA GLU A 133 -5.34 21.17 16.09
C GLU A 133 -4.03 20.42 16.37
N GLU A 134 -4.12 19.10 16.53
CA GLU A 134 -2.96 18.23 16.65
C GLU A 134 -2.25 18.02 15.32
N ASP A 135 -0.98 17.60 15.35
CA ASP A 135 -0.26 17.15 14.17
C ASP A 135 -1.02 16.00 13.48
N ALA A 136 -1.06 16.03 12.18
CA ALA A 136 -1.64 14.92 11.41
C ALA A 136 -0.60 13.83 11.15
N VAL A 137 -1.00 12.57 11.35
CA VAL A 137 -0.19 11.40 11.02
C VAL A 137 -0.92 10.56 9.99
N ILE A 138 -0.21 10.24 8.92
CA ILE A 138 -0.71 9.36 7.86
C ILE A 138 0.21 8.17 7.64
N VAL A 139 -0.35 7.06 7.19
CA VAL A 139 0.39 5.95 6.58
C VAL A 139 0.20 6.03 5.08
N VAL A 140 1.31 5.99 4.36
CA VAL A 140 1.34 6.04 2.90
C VAL A 140 1.93 4.75 2.37
N ARG A 141 1.27 4.16 1.35
CA ARG A 141 1.83 3.12 0.50
C ARG A 141 1.84 3.61 -0.94
N ARG A 142 3.01 3.55 -1.58
CA ARG A 142 3.18 3.86 -3.00
C ARG A 142 3.08 2.59 -3.85
N ALA A 143 2.44 2.69 -5.02
CA ALA A 143 2.40 1.58 -5.99
C ALA A 143 3.73 1.35 -6.71
N GLY A 144 4.62 2.35 -6.70
CA GLY A 144 5.96 2.30 -7.29
C GLY A 144 6.93 3.23 -6.56
N PRO A 145 8.13 3.49 -7.13
CA PRO A 145 9.11 4.39 -6.53
C PRO A 145 8.51 5.75 -6.21
N ALA A 146 8.90 6.33 -5.07
CA ALA A 146 8.41 7.63 -4.65
C ALA A 146 9.08 8.75 -5.45
N ASP A 147 8.28 9.67 -5.94
CA ASP A 147 8.70 10.90 -6.60
C ASP A 147 7.73 12.04 -6.25
N PHE A 148 8.11 13.28 -6.56
CA PHE A 148 7.31 14.48 -6.37
C PHE A 148 7.49 15.41 -7.56
N HIS A 149 6.38 15.82 -8.17
CA HIS A 149 6.35 16.75 -9.29
C HIS A 149 5.48 17.94 -8.90
N TYR A 150 6.12 19.01 -8.46
CA TYR A 150 5.44 20.24 -8.07
C TYR A 150 4.98 21.02 -9.30
N LEU A 151 3.83 21.68 -9.18
CA LEU A 151 3.32 22.62 -10.15
C LEU A 151 3.85 24.02 -9.80
N ASP A 152 4.06 24.85 -10.81
CA ASP A 152 4.41 26.29 -10.66
C ASP A 152 5.80 26.57 -10.04
N ARG A 153 6.81 25.81 -10.46
CA ARG A 153 8.22 26.10 -10.14
C ARG A 153 9.10 26.13 -11.36
#